data_85834041edad3da6af50982755c6785f
#
_entry.id   85834041edad3da6af50982755c6785f
#
_cell.length_a   1.000
_cell.length_b   1.000
_cell.length_c   1.000
_cell.angle_alpha   90.00
_cell.angle_beta   90.00
_cell.angle_gamma   90.00
#
_symmetry.space_group_name_H-M   'P 1'
#
loop_
_entity.id
_entity.type
_entity.pdbx_description
1 polymer ?
#
loop_
_entity_poly.entity_id
_entity_poly.type
_entity_poly.pdbx_seq_one_letter_code
_entity_poly.pdbx_strand_id
1 'polypeptide(L)'
;ADAAMLLNEAKALGVNMIRLAHYPQNEYTVRLAEKMGFLLWQEIPIWQGIDFTDKDTRKKAQKMLSEMIKRDQNRCAVGYWGVANETQPSKERNEFLTSLLETGKQLDTTRLYVAAFDLVHFNSEKQRFVMEDSFTSQLDVVAINKYMGWYHPWPVEPKDAIWEVVTDKPLIISEFGGEALYGQSGDENVVSSWSEEYQARLYRDNIRMFDNIPNLRGVSPWILFDFRSPFRFHPTNQDGWNRKGLISDQGMRKKAWYLMRDYYMKKRNNR
;
A
#
# COMPACT_ATOMS: atom_id res chain seq x y z
N ALA A 1 11.77 -5.83 20.47
CA ALA A 1 12.89 -6.05 19.53
C ALA A 1 12.42 -5.89 18.09
N ASP A 2 11.36 -6.57 17.67
CA ASP A 2 10.95 -6.65 16.26
C ASP A 2 10.48 -5.33 15.66
N ALA A 3 9.66 -4.56 16.39
CA ALA A 3 9.23 -3.24 15.92
C ALA A 3 10.43 -2.29 15.66
N ALA A 4 11.46 -2.34 16.51
CA ALA A 4 12.65 -1.51 16.32
C ALA A 4 13.46 -1.95 15.10
N MET A 5 13.57 -3.26 14.87
CA MET A 5 14.23 -3.81 13.68
C MET A 5 13.51 -3.37 12.39
N LEU A 6 12.19 -3.55 12.33
CA LEU A 6 11.37 -3.14 11.17
C LEU A 6 11.51 -1.64 10.87
N LEU A 7 11.41 -0.80 11.90
CA LEU A 7 11.51 0.65 11.73
C LEU A 7 12.94 1.11 11.38
N ASN A 8 13.98 0.44 11.89
CA ASN A 8 15.36 0.71 11.50
C ASN A 8 15.61 0.37 10.03
N GLU A 9 15.08 -0.76 9.53
CA GLU A 9 15.16 -1.11 8.11
C GLU A 9 14.38 -0.12 7.23
N ALA A 10 13.19 0.31 7.66
CA ALA A 10 12.45 1.38 6.98
C ALA A 10 13.25 2.69 6.93
N LYS A 11 13.95 3.04 8.02
CA LYS A 11 14.83 4.23 8.06
C LYS A 11 16.02 4.08 7.12
N ALA A 12 16.66 2.90 7.10
CA ALA A 12 17.77 2.60 6.19
C ALA A 12 17.36 2.63 4.72
N LEU A 13 16.12 2.21 4.41
CA LEU A 13 15.52 2.30 3.08
C LEU A 13 15.27 3.77 2.65
N GLY A 14 15.20 4.70 3.58
CA GLY A 14 15.01 6.13 3.30
C GLY A 14 13.56 6.60 3.23
N VAL A 15 12.61 5.79 3.70
CA VAL A 15 11.19 6.17 3.73
C VAL A 15 10.91 7.26 4.75
N ASN A 16 9.88 8.06 4.50
CA ASN A 16 9.38 9.08 5.41
C ASN A 16 7.96 8.81 5.91
N MET A 17 7.23 7.91 5.24
CA MET A 17 5.88 7.50 5.61
C MET A 17 5.81 5.98 5.66
N ILE A 18 5.06 5.44 6.64
CA ILE A 18 4.79 4.01 6.78
C ILE A 18 3.27 3.80 6.82
N ARG A 19 2.77 2.91 5.98
CA ARG A 19 1.42 2.39 6.07
C ARG A 19 1.41 1.17 6.99
N LEU A 20 0.66 1.25 8.06
CA LEU A 20 0.46 0.18 9.03
C LEU A 20 -0.76 -0.66 8.64
N ALA A 21 -0.61 -1.43 7.57
CA ALA A 21 -1.67 -2.26 7.00
C ALA A 21 -1.83 -3.58 7.79
N HIS A 22 -3.02 -4.16 7.92
CA HIS A 22 -4.36 -3.59 7.57
C HIS A 22 -5.21 -3.41 8.83
N TYR A 23 -4.60 -3.18 9.97
CA TYR A 23 -5.24 -3.07 11.28
C TYR A 23 -4.38 -2.23 12.24
N PRO A 24 -4.99 -1.67 13.31
CA PRO A 24 -4.26 -0.87 14.28
C PRO A 24 -3.11 -1.65 14.89
N GLN A 25 -1.92 -1.09 14.81
CA GLN A 25 -0.72 -1.71 15.38
C GLN A 25 -0.59 -1.42 16.87
N ASN A 26 0.33 -2.13 17.53
CA ASN A 26 0.66 -1.93 18.93
C ASN A 26 1.11 -0.48 19.17
N GLU A 27 0.66 0.11 20.28
CA GLU A 27 0.97 1.51 20.65
C GLU A 27 2.47 1.77 20.76
N TYR A 28 3.26 0.79 21.20
CA TYR A 28 4.71 0.90 21.24
C TYR A 28 5.30 1.15 19.84
N THR A 29 4.80 0.46 18.82
CA THR A 29 5.23 0.65 17.43
C THR A 29 4.94 2.08 16.95
N VAL A 30 3.74 2.59 17.25
CA VAL A 30 3.32 3.96 16.89
C VAL A 30 4.23 5.00 17.57
N ARG A 31 4.47 4.86 18.87
CA ARG A 31 5.35 5.74 19.65
C ARG A 31 6.81 5.70 19.16
N LEU A 32 7.29 4.51 18.79
CA LEU A 32 8.66 4.37 18.30
C LEU A 32 8.79 5.01 16.91
N ALA A 33 7.83 4.80 16.02
CA ALA A 33 7.79 5.45 14.71
C ALA A 33 7.75 6.98 14.83
N GLU A 34 6.95 7.52 15.76
CA GLU A 34 6.91 8.94 16.10
C GLU A 34 8.29 9.46 16.53
N LYS A 35 8.94 8.77 17.48
CA LYS A 35 10.29 9.12 17.95
C LYS A 35 11.34 9.08 16.82
N MET A 36 11.16 8.19 15.85
CA MET A 36 12.05 8.07 14.69
C MET A 36 11.74 9.06 13.56
N GLY A 37 10.65 9.85 13.67
CA GLY A 37 10.27 10.89 12.71
C GLY A 37 9.57 10.35 11.46
N PHE A 38 8.82 9.25 11.57
CA PHE A 38 7.98 8.76 10.50
C PHE A 38 6.60 9.38 10.51
N LEU A 39 6.03 9.62 9.33
CA LEU A 39 4.61 9.84 9.15
C LEU A 39 3.91 8.49 9.05
N LEU A 40 2.76 8.35 9.71
CA LEU A 40 2.01 7.09 9.76
C LEU A 40 0.64 7.21 9.08
N TRP A 41 0.32 6.18 8.32
CA TRP A 41 -1.02 5.85 7.90
C TRP A 41 -1.49 4.65 8.71
N GLN A 42 -2.47 4.85 9.58
CA GLN A 42 -3.15 3.79 10.32
C GLN A 42 -4.51 3.50 9.71
N GLU A 43 -4.93 2.25 9.73
CA GLU A 43 -6.21 1.82 9.16
C GLU A 43 -6.89 0.74 9.98
N ILE A 44 -8.20 0.61 9.77
CA ILE A 44 -9.01 -0.48 10.32
C ILE A 44 -9.18 -1.59 9.26
N PRO A 45 -9.44 -2.86 9.66
CA PRO A 45 -9.46 -4.00 8.75
C PRO A 45 -10.74 -4.08 7.90
N ILE A 46 -11.08 -3.04 7.17
CA ILE A 46 -12.14 -3.05 6.15
C ILE A 46 -11.50 -3.43 4.82
N TRP A 47 -11.51 -4.72 4.54
CA TRP A 47 -10.75 -5.31 3.46
C TRP A 47 -11.58 -6.33 2.67
N GLN A 48 -11.62 -6.17 1.35
CA GLN A 48 -12.28 -7.07 0.38
C GLN A 48 -13.73 -7.46 0.75
N GLY A 49 -13.97 -8.72 1.11
CA GLY A 49 -15.27 -9.35 1.25
C GLY A 49 -16.06 -8.99 2.51
N ILE A 50 -16.24 -7.72 2.79
CA ILE A 50 -17.09 -7.22 3.88
C ILE A 50 -18.55 -7.23 3.43
N ASP A 51 -19.46 -7.68 4.30
CA ASP A 51 -20.89 -7.47 4.13
C ASP A 51 -21.26 -6.04 4.56
N PHE A 52 -21.38 -5.16 3.58
CA PHE A 52 -21.67 -3.75 3.79
C PHE A 52 -23.14 -3.48 4.16
N THR A 53 -24.02 -4.50 4.08
CA THR A 53 -25.44 -4.39 4.48
C THR A 53 -25.62 -4.72 5.95
N ASP A 54 -24.69 -5.44 6.57
CA ASP A 54 -24.78 -5.85 7.98
C ASP A 54 -24.53 -4.68 8.91
N LYS A 55 -25.55 -4.37 9.72
CA LYS A 55 -25.53 -3.27 10.69
C LYS A 55 -24.55 -3.50 11.85
N ASP A 56 -24.34 -4.74 12.24
CA ASP A 56 -23.42 -5.05 13.35
C ASP A 56 -21.95 -4.96 12.90
N THR A 57 -21.66 -5.37 11.68
CA THR A 57 -20.36 -5.13 11.05
C THR A 57 -20.07 -3.61 10.95
N ARG A 58 -21.06 -2.80 10.54
CA ARG A 58 -20.92 -1.33 10.51
C ARG A 58 -20.61 -0.74 11.88
N LYS A 59 -21.39 -1.10 12.92
CA LYS A 59 -21.14 -0.66 14.29
C LYS A 59 -19.75 -1.07 14.79
N LYS A 60 -19.34 -2.30 14.50
CA LYS A 60 -18.02 -2.81 14.86
C LYS A 60 -16.90 -1.99 14.20
N ALA A 61 -17.02 -1.71 12.90
CA ALA A 61 -16.07 -0.88 12.17
C ALA A 61 -15.97 0.55 12.72
N GLN A 62 -17.12 1.20 12.99
CA GLN A 62 -17.17 2.52 13.61
C GLN A 62 -16.51 2.53 15.00
N LYS A 63 -16.76 1.48 15.80
CA LYS A 63 -16.12 1.32 17.12
C LYS A 63 -14.61 1.19 16.98
N MET A 64 -14.12 0.30 16.09
CA MET A 64 -12.68 0.11 15.87
C MET A 64 -11.99 1.41 15.41
N LEU A 65 -12.61 2.14 14.47
CA LEU A 65 -12.11 3.44 14.03
C LEU A 65 -12.05 4.46 15.18
N SER A 66 -13.13 4.52 15.98
CA SER A 66 -13.18 5.44 17.11
C SER A 66 -12.14 5.12 18.18
N GLU A 67 -11.91 3.85 18.48
CA GLU A 67 -10.89 3.42 19.44
C GLU A 67 -9.48 3.75 18.93
N MET A 68 -9.19 3.50 17.65
CA MET A 68 -7.92 3.83 17.02
C MET A 68 -7.66 5.34 17.06
N ILE A 69 -8.62 6.16 16.65
CA ILE A 69 -8.49 7.62 16.66
C ILE A 69 -8.30 8.13 18.10
N LYS A 70 -9.14 7.73 19.05
CA LYS A 70 -9.03 8.18 20.45
C LYS A 70 -7.69 7.81 21.09
N ARG A 71 -7.13 6.66 20.74
CA ARG A 71 -5.81 6.24 21.22
C ARG A 71 -4.70 7.12 20.67
N ASP A 72 -4.74 7.44 19.37
CA ASP A 72 -3.58 7.96 18.64
C ASP A 72 -3.75 9.38 18.07
N GLN A 73 -4.90 10.06 18.25
CA GLN A 73 -5.12 11.42 17.74
C GLN A 73 -4.12 12.47 18.27
N ASN A 74 -3.51 12.22 19.42
CA ASN A 74 -2.48 13.09 19.99
C ASN A 74 -1.05 12.69 19.58
N ARG A 75 -0.89 11.74 18.64
CA ARG A 75 0.41 11.35 18.10
C ARG A 75 0.74 12.19 16.87
N CYS A 76 1.82 12.96 16.93
CA CYS A 76 2.22 13.84 15.82
C CYS A 76 2.67 13.04 14.58
N ALA A 77 3.04 11.77 14.74
CA ALA A 77 3.36 10.88 13.64
C ALA A 77 2.15 10.51 12.77
N VAL A 78 0.95 10.47 13.33
CA VAL A 78 -0.24 10.04 12.57
C VAL A 78 -0.69 11.15 11.64
N GLY A 79 -0.65 10.88 10.33
CA GLY A 79 -1.10 11.80 9.28
C GLY A 79 -2.36 11.35 8.58
N TYR A 80 -2.63 10.04 8.58
CA TYR A 80 -3.73 9.46 7.81
C TYR A 80 -4.53 8.45 8.62
N TRP A 81 -5.86 8.51 8.47
CA TRP A 81 -6.81 7.51 8.92
C TRP A 81 -7.36 6.75 7.72
N GLY A 82 -7.02 5.47 7.62
CA GLY A 82 -7.48 4.58 6.55
C GLY A 82 -8.81 3.93 6.88
N VAL A 83 -9.77 4.01 5.97
CA VAL A 83 -11.12 3.51 6.18
C VAL A 83 -11.50 2.30 5.32
N ALA A 84 -10.72 1.99 4.29
CA ALA A 84 -10.94 0.81 3.43
C ALA A 84 -9.71 0.39 2.67
N ASN A 85 -9.66 -0.91 2.32
CA ASN A 85 -8.70 -1.51 1.41
C ASN A 85 -9.39 -2.46 0.43
N GLU A 86 -9.21 -2.26 -0.88
CA GLU A 86 -9.66 -3.16 -1.98
C GLU A 86 -11.14 -3.58 -1.89
N THR A 87 -12.01 -2.66 -1.50
CA THR A 87 -13.44 -2.92 -1.42
C THR A 87 -14.12 -2.65 -2.77
N GLN A 88 -14.98 -3.58 -3.21
CA GLN A 88 -15.67 -3.45 -4.49
C GLN A 88 -16.74 -2.36 -4.47
N PRO A 89 -16.92 -1.57 -5.55
CA PRO A 89 -17.88 -0.49 -5.60
C PRO A 89 -19.32 -1.03 -5.49
N SER A 90 -20.08 -0.44 -4.57
CA SER A 90 -21.53 -0.60 -4.50
C SER A 90 -22.13 0.59 -3.74
N LYS A 91 -23.44 0.75 -3.81
CA LYS A 91 -24.16 1.75 -3.02
C LYS A 91 -23.95 1.49 -1.53
N GLU A 92 -24.12 0.25 -1.11
CA GLU A 92 -24.01 -0.19 0.29
C GLU A 92 -22.59 0.03 0.84
N ARG A 93 -21.55 -0.27 0.02
CA ARG A 93 -20.15 0.05 0.35
C ARG A 93 -19.98 1.54 0.56
N ASN A 94 -20.49 2.38 -0.35
CA ASN A 94 -20.33 3.82 -0.26
C ASN A 94 -21.04 4.39 0.98
N GLU A 95 -22.26 3.96 1.29
CA GLU A 95 -22.99 4.35 2.50
C GLU A 95 -22.25 3.91 3.77
N PHE A 96 -21.72 2.71 3.79
CA PHE A 96 -20.92 2.19 4.90
C PHE A 96 -19.67 3.04 5.13
N LEU A 97 -18.87 3.27 4.09
CA LEU A 97 -17.64 4.04 4.18
C LEU A 97 -17.91 5.52 4.51
N THR A 98 -18.98 6.11 3.97
CA THR A 98 -19.43 7.47 4.37
C THR A 98 -19.68 7.55 5.87
N SER A 99 -20.36 6.54 6.45
CA SER A 99 -20.60 6.50 7.90
C SER A 99 -19.31 6.40 8.73
N LEU A 100 -18.26 5.78 8.19
CA LEU A 100 -16.94 5.76 8.82
C LEU A 100 -16.26 7.13 8.76
N LEU A 101 -16.31 7.81 7.60
CA LEU A 101 -15.78 9.17 7.47
C LEU A 101 -16.47 10.14 8.42
N GLU A 102 -17.80 10.08 8.54
CA GLU A 102 -18.58 10.88 9.48
C GLU A 102 -18.15 10.62 10.93
N THR A 103 -18.06 9.34 11.31
CA THR A 103 -17.59 8.94 12.64
C THR A 103 -16.18 9.45 12.93
N GLY A 104 -15.28 9.30 11.97
CA GLY A 104 -13.90 9.76 12.10
C GLY A 104 -13.81 11.28 12.22
N LYS A 105 -14.46 12.02 11.33
CA LYS A 105 -14.45 13.50 11.31
C LYS A 105 -15.10 14.13 12.54
N GLN A 106 -16.02 13.44 13.21
CA GLN A 106 -16.54 13.88 14.53
C GLN A 106 -15.48 13.82 15.64
N LEU A 107 -14.47 12.95 15.50
CA LEU A 107 -13.41 12.74 16.50
C LEU A 107 -12.14 13.51 16.18
N ASP A 108 -11.77 13.57 14.89
CA ASP A 108 -10.54 14.21 14.43
C ASP A 108 -10.72 14.83 13.03
N THR A 109 -10.68 16.15 12.97
CA THR A 109 -10.72 16.93 11.73
C THR A 109 -9.33 17.40 11.28
N THR A 110 -8.27 17.00 11.97
CA THR A 110 -6.92 17.51 11.76
C THR A 110 -6.06 16.57 10.90
N ARG A 111 -6.45 15.31 10.72
CA ARG A 111 -5.77 14.31 9.88
C ARG A 111 -6.56 14.03 8.61
N LEU A 112 -5.85 13.50 7.61
CA LEU A 112 -6.42 13.20 6.32
C LEU A 112 -7.07 11.80 6.31
N TYR A 113 -8.20 11.67 5.63
CA TYR A 113 -8.89 10.40 5.45
C TYR A 113 -8.54 9.81 4.10
N VAL A 114 -8.19 8.52 4.08
CA VAL A 114 -7.70 7.81 2.91
C VAL A 114 -8.36 6.42 2.80
N ALA A 115 -8.52 5.94 1.57
CA ALA A 115 -8.84 4.56 1.27
C ALA A 115 -7.97 4.07 0.11
N ALA A 116 -7.57 2.79 0.15
CA ALA A 116 -6.83 2.15 -0.92
C ALA A 116 -7.78 1.34 -1.80
N PHE A 117 -7.71 1.52 -3.12
CA PHE A 117 -8.51 0.83 -4.12
C PHE A 117 -7.64 0.03 -5.08
N ASP A 118 -8.17 -1.02 -5.70
CA ASP A 118 -7.51 -1.73 -6.80
C ASP A 118 -8.21 -1.49 -8.16
N LEU A 119 -9.17 -0.58 -8.19
CA LEU A 119 -10.08 -0.29 -9.30
C LEU A 119 -9.40 0.54 -10.40
N VAL A 120 -8.42 -0.07 -11.03
CA VAL A 120 -7.75 0.46 -12.21
C VAL A 120 -7.92 -0.54 -13.34
N HIS A 121 -8.52 -0.14 -14.44
CA HIS A 121 -8.70 -0.96 -15.63
C HIS A 121 -8.01 -0.36 -16.84
N PHE A 122 -7.62 -1.19 -17.80
CA PHE A 122 -7.07 -0.73 -19.06
C PHE A 122 -8.19 -0.41 -20.05
N ASN A 123 -8.21 0.83 -20.52
CA ASN A 123 -9.10 1.26 -21.61
C ASN A 123 -8.37 1.05 -22.94
N SER A 124 -8.80 0.08 -23.72
CA SER A 124 -8.16 -0.29 -25.00
C SER A 124 -8.34 0.75 -26.10
N GLU A 125 -9.40 1.55 -26.06
CA GLU A 125 -9.63 2.63 -27.04
C GLU A 125 -8.68 3.80 -26.79
N LYS A 126 -8.51 4.16 -25.52
CA LYS A 126 -7.61 5.26 -25.11
C LYS A 126 -6.15 4.82 -24.92
N GLN A 127 -5.87 3.51 -24.95
CA GLN A 127 -4.54 2.92 -24.68
C GLN A 127 -3.95 3.39 -23.34
N ARG A 128 -4.77 3.44 -22.27
CA ARG A 128 -4.34 3.90 -20.94
C ARG A 128 -5.08 3.20 -19.81
N PHE A 129 -4.46 3.24 -18.64
CA PHE A 129 -5.09 2.79 -17.39
C PHE A 129 -5.97 3.91 -16.85
N VAL A 130 -7.21 3.58 -16.53
CA VAL A 130 -8.18 4.53 -15.98
C VAL A 130 -8.51 4.10 -14.55
N MET A 131 -8.42 5.07 -13.62
CA MET A 131 -8.83 4.89 -12.24
C MET A 131 -10.16 5.60 -12.02
N GLU A 132 -11.20 4.83 -11.72
CA GLU A 132 -12.54 5.33 -11.47
C GLU A 132 -13.14 4.69 -10.23
N ASP A 133 -13.45 5.52 -9.23
CA ASP A 133 -14.30 5.15 -8.10
C ASP A 133 -15.00 6.40 -7.57
N SER A 134 -16.34 6.39 -7.55
CA SER A 134 -17.15 7.53 -7.11
C SER A 134 -16.89 7.94 -5.66
N PHE A 135 -16.43 7.03 -4.82
CA PHE A 135 -16.13 7.32 -3.42
C PHE A 135 -14.89 8.21 -3.23
N THR A 136 -14.01 8.29 -4.24
CA THR A 136 -12.79 9.12 -4.18
C THR A 136 -13.06 10.59 -3.89
N SER A 137 -14.23 11.10 -4.32
CA SER A 137 -14.63 12.49 -4.07
C SER A 137 -14.80 12.84 -2.58
N GLN A 138 -15.07 11.85 -1.73
CA GLN A 138 -15.26 12.02 -0.28
C GLN A 138 -13.97 11.97 0.53
N LEU A 139 -12.87 11.51 -0.08
CA LEU A 139 -11.58 11.35 0.56
C LEU A 139 -10.71 12.61 0.45
N ASP A 140 -9.77 12.77 1.36
CA ASP A 140 -8.74 13.81 1.29
C ASP A 140 -7.56 13.35 0.44
N VAL A 141 -7.25 12.05 0.47
CA VAL A 141 -6.19 11.40 -0.31
C VAL A 141 -6.73 10.10 -0.90
N VAL A 142 -6.42 9.85 -2.16
CA VAL A 142 -6.77 8.60 -2.84
C VAL A 142 -5.55 7.69 -2.89
N ALA A 143 -5.73 6.41 -2.64
CA ALA A 143 -4.65 5.46 -2.75
C ALA A 143 -5.03 4.28 -3.66
N ILE A 144 -4.03 3.72 -4.33
CA ILE A 144 -4.20 2.64 -5.31
C ILE A 144 -3.24 1.51 -5.00
N ASN A 145 -3.79 0.30 -4.95
CA ASN A 145 -3.03 -0.94 -4.96
C ASN A 145 -2.97 -1.45 -6.41
N LYS A 146 -1.78 -1.52 -7.00
CA LYS A 146 -1.66 -2.03 -8.36
C LYS A 146 -0.32 -2.72 -8.61
N TYR A 147 -0.39 -4.02 -8.81
CA TYR A 147 0.77 -4.89 -8.96
C TYR A 147 1.11 -5.13 -10.43
N MET A 148 1.39 -4.05 -11.16
CA MET A 148 1.74 -4.13 -12.58
C MET A 148 3.04 -4.89 -12.78
N GLY A 149 3.00 -5.87 -13.68
CA GLY A 149 4.10 -6.80 -13.94
C GLY A 149 4.07 -8.05 -13.04
N TRP A 150 3.05 -8.25 -12.20
CA TRP A 150 2.93 -9.43 -11.35
C TRP A 150 1.64 -10.22 -11.67
N TYR A 151 0.74 -10.49 -10.89
CA TYR A 151 -0.44 -11.37 -10.86
C TYR A 151 -1.06 -11.88 -12.18
N HIS A 152 -1.03 -11.16 -13.26
CA HIS A 152 -1.63 -11.54 -14.54
C HIS A 152 -0.90 -10.85 -15.71
N PRO A 153 -1.09 -11.31 -16.94
CA PRO A 153 -0.58 -10.60 -18.10
C PRO A 153 -1.12 -9.18 -18.17
N TRP A 154 -0.26 -8.24 -18.44
CA TRP A 154 -0.61 -6.82 -18.59
C TRP A 154 -0.57 -6.45 -20.07
N PRO A 155 -1.47 -5.58 -20.57
CA PRO A 155 -1.52 -5.19 -21.97
C PRO A 155 -0.30 -4.38 -22.41
N VAL A 156 0.38 -3.76 -21.45
CA VAL A 156 1.63 -3.01 -21.66
C VAL A 156 2.59 -3.25 -20.49
N GLU A 157 3.88 -3.10 -20.73
CA GLU A 157 4.87 -3.14 -19.65
C GLU A 157 4.67 -1.94 -18.70
N PRO A 158 4.97 -2.08 -17.39
CA PRO A 158 4.76 -0.99 -16.42
C PRO A 158 5.41 0.32 -16.86
N LYS A 159 6.64 0.28 -17.39
CA LYS A 159 7.39 1.45 -17.84
C LYS A 159 6.71 2.26 -18.96
N ASP A 160 5.83 1.60 -19.74
CA ASP A 160 5.12 2.17 -20.88
C ASP A 160 3.66 2.50 -20.56
N ALA A 161 3.24 2.26 -19.31
CA ALA A 161 1.86 2.49 -18.88
C ALA A 161 1.55 3.98 -18.76
N ILE A 162 0.45 4.39 -19.39
CA ILE A 162 -0.10 5.74 -19.29
C ILE A 162 -1.33 5.67 -18.38
N TRP A 163 -1.45 6.62 -17.46
CA TRP A 163 -2.53 6.67 -16.49
C TRP A 163 -3.43 7.90 -16.73
N GLU A 164 -4.74 7.65 -16.70
CA GLU A 164 -5.77 8.66 -16.61
C GLU A 164 -6.36 8.63 -15.20
N VAL A 165 -6.05 9.64 -14.40
CA VAL A 165 -6.49 9.75 -13.01
C VAL A 165 -7.65 10.71 -12.95
N VAL A 166 -8.86 10.19 -12.68
CA VAL A 166 -10.12 10.95 -12.65
C VAL A 166 -10.34 11.53 -11.25
N THR A 167 -9.35 12.22 -10.71
CA THR A 167 -9.46 12.98 -9.46
C THR A 167 -8.39 14.05 -9.40
N ASP A 168 -8.70 15.17 -8.76
CA ASP A 168 -7.77 16.26 -8.42
C ASP A 168 -7.05 16.03 -7.07
N LYS A 169 -7.44 15.00 -6.35
CA LYS A 169 -6.88 14.66 -5.03
C LYS A 169 -5.43 14.17 -5.15
N PRO A 170 -4.62 14.38 -4.10
CA PRO A 170 -3.32 13.72 -4.00
C PRO A 170 -3.46 12.20 -4.10
N LEU A 171 -2.58 11.57 -4.89
CA LEU A 171 -2.58 10.13 -5.13
C LEU A 171 -1.39 9.46 -4.45
N ILE A 172 -1.61 8.28 -3.87
CA ILE A 172 -0.57 7.38 -3.36
C ILE A 172 -0.70 6.02 -4.05
N ILE A 173 0.37 5.49 -4.61
CA ILE A 173 0.45 4.06 -4.91
C ILE A 173 0.77 3.34 -3.59
N SER A 174 -0.27 2.77 -2.99
CA SER A 174 -0.21 2.22 -1.62
C SER A 174 0.26 0.79 -1.55
N GLU A 175 0.17 0.06 -2.66
CA GLU A 175 0.76 -1.27 -2.81
C GLU A 175 1.17 -1.51 -4.26
N PHE A 176 2.41 -2.01 -4.44
CA PHE A 176 2.93 -2.51 -5.70
C PHE A 176 4.10 -3.45 -5.43
N GLY A 177 4.50 -4.23 -6.42
CA GLY A 177 5.65 -5.12 -6.32
C GLY A 177 5.37 -6.52 -6.87
N GLY A 178 6.30 -7.41 -6.68
CA GLY A 178 6.23 -8.81 -7.08
C GLY A 178 7.04 -9.68 -6.15
N GLU A 179 6.84 -10.99 -6.22
CA GLU A 179 7.53 -11.94 -5.35
C GLU A 179 8.89 -12.36 -5.92
N ALA A 180 9.85 -12.58 -5.04
CA ALA A 180 11.11 -13.25 -5.34
C ALA A 180 11.58 -14.05 -4.13
N LEU A 181 12.17 -15.19 -4.37
CA LEU A 181 12.86 -15.96 -3.32
C LEU A 181 14.29 -15.42 -3.20
N TYR A 182 14.68 -15.05 -1.97
CA TYR A 182 16.02 -14.53 -1.72
C TYR A 182 17.10 -15.53 -2.17
N GLY A 183 18.11 -15.05 -2.89
CA GLY A 183 19.20 -15.85 -3.43
C GLY A 183 18.87 -16.60 -4.73
N GLN A 184 17.61 -16.57 -5.19
CA GLN A 184 17.23 -17.19 -6.45
C GLN A 184 17.58 -16.26 -7.62
N SER A 185 18.44 -16.74 -8.52
CA SER A 185 18.82 -16.07 -9.76
C SER A 185 18.04 -16.63 -10.95
N GLY A 186 17.76 -15.79 -11.94
CA GLY A 186 17.04 -16.20 -13.16
C GLY A 186 16.90 -15.07 -14.17
N ASP A 187 16.26 -15.35 -15.29
CA ASP A 187 16.01 -14.37 -16.34
C ASP A 187 15.07 -13.26 -15.81
N GLU A 188 15.51 -12.01 -15.92
CA GLU A 188 14.73 -10.84 -15.50
C GLU A 188 13.46 -10.63 -16.31
N ASN A 189 13.28 -11.33 -17.44
CA ASN A 189 12.09 -11.23 -18.29
C ASN A 189 11.04 -12.33 -18.01
N VAL A 190 11.36 -13.29 -17.16
CA VAL A 190 10.51 -14.44 -16.88
C VAL A 190 9.90 -14.32 -15.49
N VAL A 191 8.60 -13.95 -15.42
CA VAL A 191 7.86 -13.79 -14.15
C VAL A 191 7.86 -15.06 -13.29
N SER A 192 7.77 -16.23 -13.92
CA SER A 192 7.77 -17.53 -13.26
C SER A 192 9.16 -17.92 -12.71
N SER A 193 10.20 -17.13 -12.95
CA SER A 193 11.54 -17.39 -12.41
C SER A 193 11.63 -17.21 -10.90
N TRP A 194 10.75 -16.39 -10.32
CA TRP A 194 10.80 -15.98 -8.89
C TRP A 194 12.16 -15.43 -8.47
N SER A 195 12.92 -14.93 -9.47
CA SER A 195 14.28 -14.43 -9.27
C SER A 195 14.29 -13.01 -8.70
N GLU A 196 15.39 -12.69 -8.03
CA GLU A 196 15.62 -11.31 -7.60
C GLU A 196 15.84 -10.37 -8.79
N GLU A 197 16.34 -10.87 -9.93
CA GLU A 197 16.50 -10.11 -11.18
C GLU A 197 15.13 -9.67 -11.72
N TYR A 198 14.16 -10.59 -11.77
CA TYR A 198 12.80 -10.24 -12.20
C TYR A 198 12.15 -9.22 -11.26
N GLN A 199 12.23 -9.44 -9.94
CA GLN A 199 11.71 -8.48 -8.97
C GLN A 199 12.36 -7.11 -9.14
N ALA A 200 13.68 -7.05 -9.30
CA ALA A 200 14.41 -5.80 -9.49
C ALA A 200 14.00 -5.07 -10.78
N ARG A 201 13.85 -5.80 -11.89
CA ARG A 201 13.34 -5.24 -13.15
C ARG A 201 11.93 -4.67 -12.95
N LEU A 202 11.02 -5.45 -12.35
CA LEU A 202 9.66 -5.01 -12.07
C LEU A 202 9.64 -3.70 -11.28
N TYR A 203 10.46 -3.59 -10.24
CA TYR A 203 10.58 -2.36 -9.45
C TYR A 203 11.12 -1.20 -10.28
N ARG A 204 12.15 -1.42 -11.11
CA ARG A 204 12.72 -0.41 -12.01
C ARG A 204 11.68 0.13 -12.99
N ASP A 205 10.87 -0.75 -13.56
CA ASP A 205 9.84 -0.37 -14.54
C ASP A 205 8.65 0.36 -13.87
N ASN A 206 8.24 -0.05 -12.68
CA ASN A 206 7.25 0.68 -11.89
C ASN A 206 7.76 2.07 -11.47
N ILE A 207 9.03 2.21 -11.07
CA ILE A 207 9.64 3.51 -10.73
C ILE A 207 9.58 4.47 -11.94
N ARG A 208 9.83 3.99 -13.15
CA ARG A 208 9.69 4.79 -14.38
C ARG A 208 8.25 5.21 -14.64
N MET A 209 7.30 4.30 -14.42
CA MET A 209 5.87 4.59 -14.53
C MET A 209 5.44 5.70 -13.57
N PHE A 210 5.91 5.69 -12.33
CA PHE A 210 5.49 6.65 -11.30
C PHE A 210 5.77 8.10 -11.67
N ASP A 211 6.82 8.38 -12.43
CA ASP A 211 7.16 9.73 -12.86
C ASP A 211 6.11 10.31 -13.84
N ASN A 212 5.27 9.47 -14.44
CA ASN A 212 4.25 9.83 -15.41
C ASN A 212 2.82 9.77 -14.88
N ILE A 213 2.60 9.41 -13.60
CA ILE A 213 1.27 9.36 -13.01
C ILE A 213 0.88 10.75 -12.49
N PRO A 214 -0.23 11.34 -12.99
CA PRO A 214 -0.69 12.65 -12.53
C PRO A 214 -1.00 12.65 -11.02
N ASN A 215 -0.71 13.75 -10.35
CA ASN A 215 -0.98 13.98 -8.92
C ASN A 215 -0.37 12.95 -7.94
N LEU A 216 0.56 12.11 -8.39
CA LEU A 216 1.23 11.16 -7.51
C LEU A 216 2.10 11.89 -6.47
N ARG A 217 1.88 11.59 -5.19
CA ARG A 217 2.58 12.21 -4.04
C ARG A 217 3.37 11.20 -3.20
N GLY A 218 3.10 9.91 -3.35
CA GLY A 218 3.80 8.88 -2.61
C GLY A 218 3.68 7.50 -3.23
N VAL A 219 4.63 6.64 -2.90
CA VAL A 219 4.62 5.22 -3.28
C VAL A 219 5.04 4.37 -2.09
N SER A 220 4.36 3.25 -1.88
CA SER A 220 4.63 2.29 -0.82
C SER A 220 4.64 0.88 -1.41
N PRO A 221 5.78 0.20 -1.45
CA PRO A 221 5.82 -1.18 -1.92
C PRO A 221 5.10 -2.12 -0.95
N TRP A 222 4.50 -3.14 -1.45
CA TRP A 222 4.07 -4.29 -0.70
C TRP A 222 5.10 -5.40 -0.87
N ILE A 223 5.99 -5.63 0.09
CA ILE A 223 6.01 -5.13 1.45
C ILE A 223 7.47 -4.99 1.93
N LEU A 224 7.74 -4.51 3.12
CA LEU A 224 9.11 -4.36 3.62
C LEU A 224 9.79 -5.71 3.86
N PHE A 225 9.10 -6.66 4.54
CA PHE A 225 9.61 -8.00 4.84
C PHE A 225 8.69 -9.08 4.26
N ASP A 226 9.27 -10.21 3.85
CA ASP A 226 8.51 -11.44 3.64
C ASP A 226 7.78 -11.81 4.94
N PHE A 227 6.53 -12.29 4.84
CA PHE A 227 5.73 -12.61 6.01
C PHE A 227 4.92 -13.90 5.84
N ARG A 228 4.60 -14.54 6.95
CA ARG A 228 3.78 -15.77 6.97
C ARG A 228 2.38 -15.49 6.40
N SER A 229 2.02 -16.26 5.40
CA SER A 229 0.74 -16.20 4.71
C SER A 229 0.33 -17.62 4.29
N PRO A 230 -0.34 -18.38 5.18
CA PRO A 230 -0.59 -19.80 4.99
C PRO A 230 -1.37 -20.16 3.74
N PHE A 231 -2.14 -19.21 3.18
CA PHE A 231 -2.90 -19.39 1.94
C PHE A 231 -2.04 -19.24 0.67
N ARG A 232 -0.79 -18.81 0.79
CA ARG A 232 0.13 -18.69 -0.32
C ARG A 232 0.97 -19.93 -0.42
N PHE A 233 0.57 -20.78 -1.35
CA PHE A 233 1.20 -22.07 -1.55
C PHE A 233 1.64 -22.25 -3.01
N HIS A 234 2.87 -21.88 -3.29
CA HIS A 234 3.62 -22.34 -4.46
C HIS A 234 4.61 -23.39 -3.97
N PRO A 235 4.62 -24.61 -4.57
CA PRO A 235 5.31 -25.76 -3.97
C PRO A 235 6.80 -25.55 -3.69
N THR A 236 7.45 -24.69 -4.43
CA THR A 236 8.91 -24.47 -4.30
C THR A 236 9.29 -23.07 -3.79
N ASN A 237 8.44 -22.06 -3.98
CA ASN A 237 8.87 -20.67 -3.78
C ASN A 237 8.19 -19.97 -2.61
N GLN A 238 6.94 -20.30 -2.29
CA GLN A 238 6.21 -19.62 -1.22
C GLN A 238 6.24 -20.37 0.12
N ASP A 239 5.91 -21.65 0.14
CA ASP A 239 5.85 -22.47 1.37
C ASP A 239 5.13 -21.76 2.55
N GLY A 240 3.95 -21.19 2.28
CA GLY A 240 3.17 -20.44 3.25
C GLY A 240 3.75 -19.06 3.61
N TRP A 241 4.55 -18.47 2.72
CA TRP A 241 5.05 -17.11 2.85
C TRP A 241 4.59 -16.22 1.69
N ASN A 242 4.32 -14.97 1.98
CA ASN A 242 4.27 -13.93 0.96
C ASN A 242 5.71 -13.45 0.73
N ARG A 243 6.23 -13.65 -0.48
CA ARG A 243 7.61 -13.35 -0.87
C ARG A 243 7.78 -11.98 -1.53
N LYS A 244 6.80 -11.07 -1.38
CA LYS A 244 6.91 -9.70 -1.92
C LYS A 244 7.81 -8.77 -1.11
N GLY A 245 8.34 -9.22 0.02
CA GLY A 245 9.27 -8.45 0.82
C GLY A 245 10.44 -7.90 0.01
N LEU A 246 10.84 -6.67 0.29
CA LEU A 246 12.13 -6.13 -0.11
C LEU A 246 13.27 -6.79 0.69
N ILE A 247 12.90 -7.34 1.84
CA ILE A 247 13.77 -8.08 2.77
C ILE A 247 13.17 -9.46 2.97
N SER A 248 13.99 -10.49 2.95
CA SER A 248 13.55 -11.87 3.16
C SER A 248 13.08 -12.13 4.60
N ASP A 249 12.43 -13.28 4.82
CA ASP A 249 12.10 -13.81 6.15
C ASP A 249 13.32 -14.05 7.05
N GLN A 250 14.51 -14.12 6.45
CA GLN A 250 15.79 -14.26 7.16
C GLN A 250 16.50 -12.92 7.41
N GLY A 251 15.86 -11.80 7.06
CA GLY A 251 16.44 -10.45 7.25
C GLY A 251 17.40 -10.00 6.16
N MET A 252 17.46 -10.70 5.02
CA MET A 252 18.38 -10.39 3.94
C MET A 252 17.74 -9.47 2.91
N ARG A 253 18.39 -8.34 2.59
CA ARG A 253 17.91 -7.36 1.61
C ARG A 253 18.03 -7.92 0.20
N LYS A 254 16.90 -7.94 -0.53
CA LYS A 254 16.83 -8.35 -1.93
C LYS A 254 17.29 -7.21 -2.86
N LYS A 255 17.56 -7.51 -4.12
CA LYS A 255 18.01 -6.50 -5.13
C LYS A 255 17.06 -5.32 -5.26
N ALA A 256 15.74 -5.54 -5.17
CA ALA A 256 14.73 -4.50 -5.22
C ALA A 256 14.81 -3.50 -4.05
N TRP A 257 15.33 -3.90 -2.88
CA TRP A 257 15.56 -3.02 -1.74
C TRP A 257 16.50 -1.86 -2.10
N TYR A 258 17.59 -2.14 -2.79
CA TYR A 258 18.59 -1.14 -3.18
C TYR A 258 18.02 -0.16 -4.21
N LEU A 259 17.22 -0.64 -5.17
CA LEU A 259 16.54 0.20 -6.15
C LEU A 259 15.56 1.17 -5.49
N MET A 260 14.77 0.68 -4.53
CA MET A 260 13.82 1.52 -3.79
C MET A 260 14.54 2.54 -2.90
N ARG A 261 15.65 2.16 -2.26
CA ARG A 261 16.49 3.10 -1.51
C ARG A 261 17.00 4.23 -2.39
N ASP A 262 17.56 3.90 -3.54
CA ASP A 262 18.09 4.90 -4.46
C ASP A 262 16.99 5.84 -4.97
N TYR A 263 15.81 5.31 -5.28
CA TYR A 263 14.64 6.09 -5.65
C TYR A 263 14.22 7.06 -4.54
N TYR A 264 14.06 6.58 -3.30
CA TYR A 264 13.67 7.43 -2.17
C TYR A 264 14.70 8.49 -1.85
N MET A 265 15.99 8.16 -1.88
CA MET A 265 17.07 9.12 -1.65
C MET A 265 17.12 10.19 -2.73
N LYS A 266 16.94 9.83 -4.01
CA LYS A 266 16.81 10.79 -5.12
C LYS A 266 15.64 11.74 -4.92
N LYS A 267 14.46 11.22 -4.58
CA LYS A 267 13.27 12.07 -4.33
C LYS A 267 13.44 12.98 -3.11
N ARG A 268 14.15 12.53 -2.08
CA ARG A 268 14.49 13.36 -0.91
C ARG A 268 15.41 14.52 -1.23
N ASN A 269 16.42 14.30 -2.06
CA ASN A 269 17.43 15.32 -2.40
C ASN A 269 16.90 16.35 -3.41
N ASN A 270 15.81 16.05 -4.12
CA ASN A 270 15.19 16.95 -5.09
C ASN A 270 14.06 17.82 -4.49
N ARG A 271 13.92 17.81 -3.16
CA ARG A 271 13.04 18.71 -2.38
C ARG A 271 13.83 19.85 -1.79
#